data_5f357000cbc8873c581703ff76b991ad
#
_entry.id   5f357000cbc8873c581703ff76b991ad
#
_cell.length_a   1.000
_cell.length_b   1.000
_cell.length_c   1.000
_cell.angle_alpha   90.00
_cell.angle_beta   90.00
_cell.angle_gamma   90.00
#
_symmetry.space_group_name_H-M   'P 1'
#
loop_
_entity.id
_entity.type
_entity.pdbx_description
1 polymer ?
#
loop_
_entity_poly.entity_id
_entity_poly.type
_entity_poly.pdbx_seq_one_letter_code
_entity_poly.pdbx_strand_id
1 'polypeptide(L)'
;MFARIQKSATIKTAPVMMLVSMLILAAVADIAAGQPSGIQEERSKSVTILSIIPSQAEPGMSVTLYGSGFSEATRVLLGALEAQTTVQGPKQLSFEIPDLAPGLYGLFVQREDGVVSKGYRFSVTPRTPVVSSLTPDKISACTPNGEREVHISGGNFLKGSKVLLDGAVIRSRFESTESMYIHIPQIPGGLHAVQVQNPGGTLSSSLALLIDSKPEITGIIEGENFVNYYNLIIEGRNLQSNSTIVVEGKSMTPASANPADREKVIYVNCNRIIYQRYPYDSAVKSFTLQVLNPNGESSSVVQVSAP
;
A
#
# COMPACT_ATOMS: atom_id res chain seq x y z
N MET A 1 1.36 -35.98 32.67
CA MET A 1 1.08 -37.41 32.56
C MET A 1 1.58 -37.89 31.21
N PHE A 2 2.68 -38.65 31.22
CA PHE A 2 3.19 -39.65 30.27
C PHE A 2 3.13 -39.37 28.76
N ALA A 3 4.12 -39.68 27.91
CA ALA A 3 5.48 -40.23 28.06
C ALA A 3 6.18 -40.11 26.68
N ARG A 4 7.48 -39.96 26.75
CA ARG A 4 8.50 -40.18 25.69
C ARG A 4 8.37 -41.58 25.06
N ILE A 5 8.78 -41.69 23.78
CA ILE A 5 9.70 -42.79 23.37
C ILE A 5 10.55 -42.35 22.16
N GLN A 6 11.86 -42.36 22.37
CA GLN A 6 12.95 -42.39 21.39
C GLN A 6 13.15 -43.86 20.93
N LYS A 7 13.54 -44.06 19.66
CA LYS A 7 14.42 -45.18 19.31
C LYS A 7 15.30 -44.86 18.11
N SER A 8 16.57 -44.86 18.42
CA SER A 8 17.76 -44.94 17.56
C SER A 8 17.93 -46.37 17.02
N ALA A 9 18.44 -46.50 15.80
CA ALA A 9 19.13 -47.71 15.38
C ALA A 9 20.21 -47.40 14.34
N THR A 10 21.42 -47.51 14.84
CA THR A 10 22.68 -47.52 14.09
C THR A 10 22.97 -48.94 13.62
N ILE A 11 23.36 -49.15 12.35
CA ILE A 11 24.05 -50.38 11.95
C ILE A 11 25.28 -49.98 11.10
N LYS A 12 26.45 -50.35 11.68
CA LYS A 12 27.76 -50.41 11.03
C LYS A 12 27.94 -51.80 10.40
N THR A 13 28.55 -51.91 9.24
CA THR A 13 29.53 -52.95 8.96
C THR A 13 30.38 -52.59 7.72
N ALA A 14 31.70 -52.67 7.91
CA ALA A 14 32.75 -52.72 6.91
C ALA A 14 33.26 -54.20 6.84
N PRO A 15 34.36 -54.54 6.17
CA PRO A 15 34.72 -54.50 4.76
C PRO A 15 35.09 -55.90 4.22
N VAL A 16 35.25 -56.08 2.95
CA VAL A 16 36.00 -57.25 2.43
C VAL A 16 36.86 -56.82 1.25
N MET A 17 38.13 -56.98 1.46
CA MET A 17 39.25 -56.86 0.53
C MET A 17 39.43 -58.17 -0.21
N MET A 18 39.62 -58.16 -1.52
CA MET A 18 40.25 -59.28 -2.21
C MET A 18 41.07 -58.78 -3.41
N LEU A 19 42.36 -58.93 -3.27
CA LEU A 19 43.42 -58.82 -4.29
C LEU A 19 43.32 -59.99 -5.26
N VAL A 20 43.38 -59.71 -6.58
CA VAL A 20 43.94 -60.66 -7.52
C VAL A 20 44.86 -59.92 -8.47
N SER A 21 46.14 -60.23 -8.35
CA SER A 21 47.22 -59.86 -9.26
C SER A 21 47.22 -60.81 -10.47
N MET A 22 47.34 -60.29 -11.69
CA MET A 22 47.93 -61.06 -12.81
C MET A 22 48.61 -60.14 -13.81
N LEU A 23 49.89 -60.25 -13.85
CA LEU A 23 50.81 -59.72 -14.90
C LEU A 23 50.47 -60.34 -16.29
N ILE A 24 50.41 -59.49 -17.31
CA ILE A 24 50.82 -59.85 -18.66
C ILE A 24 51.57 -58.68 -19.33
N LEU A 25 52.67 -59.03 -19.94
CA LEU A 25 53.77 -58.23 -20.45
C LEU A 25 53.50 -57.77 -21.90
N ALA A 26 53.91 -56.53 -22.22
CA ALA A 26 54.46 -55.96 -23.46
C ALA A 26 53.71 -56.07 -24.77
N ALA A 27 53.37 -54.90 -25.32
CA ALA A 27 53.69 -54.54 -26.72
C ALA A 27 53.74 -53.01 -26.82
N VAL A 28 54.93 -52.50 -27.07
CA VAL A 28 55.17 -51.07 -27.38
C VAL A 28 54.65 -50.84 -28.79
N ALA A 29 53.70 -49.96 -28.96
CA ALA A 29 53.41 -49.37 -30.27
C ALA A 29 53.32 -47.85 -30.05
N ASP A 30 54.28 -47.14 -30.62
CA ASP A 30 54.25 -45.68 -30.76
C ASP A 30 52.94 -45.28 -31.44
N ILE A 31 52.08 -44.64 -30.66
CA ILE A 31 50.95 -43.87 -31.18
C ILE A 31 51.28 -42.42 -30.89
N ALA A 32 51.54 -41.67 -31.97
CA ALA A 32 51.71 -40.25 -32.01
C ALA A 32 50.73 -39.55 -31.10
N ALA A 33 51.28 -38.69 -30.23
CA ALA A 33 50.52 -37.77 -29.43
C ALA A 33 49.69 -36.84 -30.32
N GLY A 34 48.44 -37.25 -30.58
CA GLY A 34 47.42 -36.33 -31.02
C GLY A 34 47.15 -35.37 -29.88
N GLN A 35 47.57 -34.12 -30.01
CA GLN A 35 47.12 -33.06 -29.15
C GLN A 35 45.61 -33.08 -29.10
N PRO A 36 44.97 -32.96 -27.92
CA PRO A 36 43.55 -32.69 -27.88
C PRO A 36 43.33 -31.38 -28.61
N SER A 37 42.72 -31.44 -29.77
CA SER A 37 42.16 -30.30 -30.46
C SER A 37 41.25 -29.63 -29.46
N GLY A 38 41.69 -28.48 -28.95
CA GLY A 38 40.83 -27.61 -28.13
C GLY A 38 39.53 -27.44 -28.88
N ILE A 39 38.45 -27.78 -28.23
CA ILE A 39 37.10 -27.41 -28.65
C ILE A 39 37.15 -25.89 -28.65
N GLN A 40 37.51 -25.28 -29.76
CA GLN A 40 37.17 -23.92 -30.04
C GLN A 40 35.64 -23.93 -30.12
N GLU A 41 35.02 -23.49 -29.03
CA GLU A 41 33.62 -23.13 -29.02
C GLU A 41 33.43 -22.21 -30.23
N GLU A 42 32.86 -22.72 -31.32
CA GLU A 42 32.61 -21.92 -32.53
C GLU A 42 31.72 -20.75 -32.09
N ARG A 43 32.35 -19.58 -31.96
CA ARG A 43 31.63 -18.35 -31.66
C ARG A 43 30.49 -18.24 -32.66
N SER A 44 29.27 -18.42 -32.20
CA SER A 44 28.09 -18.37 -33.05
C SER A 44 28.15 -17.14 -33.93
N LYS A 45 28.13 -17.32 -35.25
CA LYS A 45 28.20 -16.23 -36.24
C LYS A 45 27.02 -15.26 -36.15
N SER A 46 26.01 -15.60 -35.39
CA SER A 46 24.78 -14.79 -35.22
C SER A 46 24.41 -14.61 -33.75
N VAL A 47 23.83 -13.47 -33.44
CA VAL A 47 23.18 -13.19 -32.17
C VAL A 47 21.70 -13.40 -32.34
N THR A 48 21.10 -14.26 -31.51
CA THR A 48 19.68 -14.59 -31.61
C THR A 48 18.99 -14.45 -30.29
N ILE A 49 17.83 -13.79 -30.28
CA ILE A 49 16.92 -13.69 -29.13
C ILE A 49 15.84 -14.78 -29.30
N LEU A 50 15.65 -15.61 -28.29
CA LEU A 50 14.64 -16.66 -28.23
C LEU A 50 13.47 -16.32 -27.35
N SER A 51 13.73 -15.65 -26.22
CA SER A 51 12.70 -15.25 -25.25
C SER A 51 13.07 -13.96 -24.54
N ILE A 52 12.05 -13.18 -24.17
CA ILE A 52 12.13 -11.91 -23.43
C ILE A 52 11.16 -12.01 -22.27
N ILE A 53 11.66 -11.88 -21.04
CA ILE A 53 10.85 -12.03 -19.81
C ILE A 53 11.15 -10.91 -18.82
N PRO A 54 10.15 -10.09 -18.48
CA PRO A 54 8.82 -10.00 -19.08
C PRO A 54 8.86 -9.42 -20.52
N SER A 55 7.80 -9.63 -21.31
CA SER A 55 7.68 -9.10 -22.69
C SER A 55 7.31 -7.61 -22.76
N GLN A 56 6.98 -7.03 -21.63
CA GLN A 56 6.74 -5.59 -21.41
C GLN A 56 7.15 -5.22 -20.00
N ALA A 57 7.62 -3.98 -19.79
CA ALA A 57 8.07 -3.53 -18.48
C ALA A 57 8.03 -2.01 -18.38
N GLU A 58 8.02 -1.51 -17.14
CA GLU A 58 8.16 -0.09 -16.80
C GLU A 58 9.65 0.33 -16.82
N PRO A 59 9.95 1.63 -17.04
CA PRO A 59 11.31 2.15 -16.86
C PRO A 59 11.89 1.83 -15.46
N GLY A 60 13.14 1.37 -15.42
CA GLY A 60 13.83 0.94 -14.21
C GLY A 60 13.63 -0.55 -13.87
N MET A 61 12.72 -1.27 -14.54
CA MET A 61 12.57 -2.70 -14.32
C MET A 61 13.64 -3.50 -15.06
N SER A 62 14.03 -4.63 -14.45
CA SER A 62 14.95 -5.59 -15.07
C SER A 62 14.19 -6.59 -15.97
N VAL A 63 14.74 -6.83 -17.15
CA VAL A 63 14.23 -7.78 -18.15
C VAL A 63 15.31 -8.79 -18.47
N THR A 64 14.97 -10.07 -18.53
CA THR A 64 15.87 -11.15 -18.88
C THR A 64 15.66 -11.56 -20.33
N LEU A 65 16.75 -11.67 -21.09
CA LEU A 65 16.79 -12.21 -22.43
C LEU A 65 17.44 -13.59 -22.44
N TYR A 66 16.78 -14.52 -23.09
CA TYR A 66 17.34 -15.84 -23.43
C TYR A 66 17.59 -15.90 -24.92
N GLY A 67 18.74 -16.45 -25.30
CA GLY A 67 19.14 -16.47 -26.69
C GLY A 67 20.39 -17.31 -26.96
N SER A 68 21.19 -16.89 -27.94
CA SER A 68 22.49 -17.47 -28.23
C SER A 68 23.43 -16.45 -28.84
N GLY A 69 24.74 -16.72 -28.70
CA GLY A 69 25.78 -15.87 -29.24
C GLY A 69 26.10 -14.64 -28.44
N PHE A 70 25.72 -14.57 -27.15
CA PHE A 70 26.06 -13.50 -26.26
C PHE A 70 27.54 -13.65 -25.80
N SER A 71 28.22 -12.54 -25.63
CA SER A 71 29.56 -12.39 -25.05
C SER A 71 29.52 -11.42 -23.90
N GLU A 72 30.58 -11.33 -23.08
CA GLU A 72 30.64 -10.47 -21.92
C GLU A 72 30.41 -8.98 -22.23
N ALA A 73 30.79 -8.52 -23.42
CA ALA A 73 30.58 -7.15 -23.89
C ALA A 73 29.34 -6.96 -24.75
N THR A 74 28.40 -7.91 -24.73
CA THR A 74 27.12 -7.78 -25.42
C THR A 74 26.27 -6.69 -24.79
N ARG A 75 25.64 -5.85 -25.61
CA ARG A 75 24.80 -4.71 -25.22
C ARG A 75 23.37 -4.88 -25.72
N VAL A 76 22.43 -4.32 -24.98
CA VAL A 76 21.03 -4.23 -25.39
C VAL A 76 20.72 -2.79 -25.79
N LEU A 77 20.11 -2.63 -26.96
CA LEU A 77 19.63 -1.37 -27.47
C LEU A 77 18.09 -1.39 -27.44
N LEU A 78 17.49 -0.38 -26.82
CA LEU A 78 16.04 -0.19 -26.80
C LEU A 78 15.70 1.15 -27.44
N GLY A 79 15.15 1.10 -28.67
CA GLY A 79 15.05 2.27 -29.50
C GLY A 79 16.45 2.80 -29.88
N ALA A 80 16.71 4.06 -29.51
CA ALA A 80 18.02 4.69 -29.72
C ALA A 80 18.93 4.66 -28.47
N LEU A 81 18.46 4.10 -27.35
CA LEU A 81 19.19 4.11 -26.09
C LEU A 81 19.84 2.74 -25.82
N GLU A 82 21.07 2.78 -25.32
CA GLU A 82 21.76 1.61 -24.76
C GLU A 82 21.22 1.37 -23.34
N ALA A 83 20.77 0.15 -23.07
CA ALA A 83 20.29 -0.26 -21.77
C ALA A 83 21.43 -0.80 -20.92
N GLN A 84 21.41 -0.54 -19.63
CA GLN A 84 22.36 -1.14 -18.67
C GLN A 84 22.20 -2.66 -18.73
N THR A 85 23.23 -3.36 -19.22
CA THR A 85 23.18 -4.79 -19.53
C THR A 85 24.15 -5.57 -18.65
N THR A 86 23.69 -6.71 -18.13
CA THR A 86 24.47 -7.69 -17.39
C THR A 86 24.39 -9.05 -18.08
N VAL A 87 25.53 -9.56 -18.58
CA VAL A 87 25.59 -10.86 -19.24
C VAL A 87 25.85 -11.95 -18.21
N GLN A 88 24.95 -12.94 -18.10
CA GLN A 88 25.10 -14.10 -17.22
C GLN A 88 25.77 -15.29 -17.92
N GLY A 89 25.85 -15.26 -19.24
CA GLY A 89 26.50 -16.31 -20.04
C GLY A 89 26.08 -16.25 -21.50
N PRO A 90 26.57 -17.20 -22.34
CA PRO A 90 26.39 -17.12 -23.78
C PRO A 90 24.94 -17.29 -24.26
N LYS A 91 24.02 -17.62 -23.33
CA LYS A 91 22.59 -17.87 -23.63
C LYS A 91 21.64 -16.99 -22.81
N GLN A 92 22.15 -16.18 -21.86
CA GLN A 92 21.34 -15.38 -20.98
C GLN A 92 22.00 -14.04 -20.65
N LEU A 93 21.22 -12.98 -20.69
CA LEU A 93 21.58 -11.67 -20.18
C LEU A 93 20.35 -11.00 -19.57
N SER A 94 20.58 -10.01 -18.73
CA SER A 94 19.55 -9.11 -18.23
C SER A 94 19.90 -7.68 -18.54
N PHE A 95 18.88 -6.83 -18.63
CA PHE A 95 19.06 -5.40 -18.84
C PHE A 95 17.97 -4.62 -18.11
N GLU A 96 18.27 -3.38 -17.76
CA GLU A 96 17.33 -2.48 -17.13
C GLU A 96 16.68 -1.58 -18.19
N ILE A 97 15.36 -1.39 -18.11
CA ILE A 97 14.64 -0.52 -19.03
C ILE A 97 15.06 0.94 -18.78
N PRO A 98 15.63 1.64 -19.77
CA PRO A 98 15.97 3.04 -19.67
C PRO A 98 14.75 3.92 -19.38
N ASP A 99 14.98 5.18 -18.98
CA ASP A 99 13.92 6.16 -18.78
C ASP A 99 13.32 6.60 -20.12
N LEU A 100 12.42 5.79 -20.64
CA LEU A 100 11.70 5.96 -21.90
C LEU A 100 10.23 6.27 -21.64
N ALA A 101 9.65 7.08 -22.52
CA ALA A 101 8.21 7.28 -22.53
C ALA A 101 7.48 5.95 -22.83
N PRO A 102 6.26 5.75 -22.31
CA PRO A 102 5.47 4.57 -22.66
C PRO A 102 5.27 4.46 -24.18
N GLY A 103 5.47 3.25 -24.73
CA GLY A 103 5.35 3.02 -26.16
C GLY A 103 5.98 1.71 -26.61
N LEU A 104 5.96 1.50 -27.94
CA LEU A 104 6.61 0.35 -28.60
C LEU A 104 7.98 0.75 -29.11
N TYR A 105 8.99 0.00 -28.73
CA TYR A 105 10.38 0.22 -29.12
C TYR A 105 10.95 -1.02 -29.83
N GLY A 106 11.88 -0.77 -30.78
CA GLY A 106 12.73 -1.82 -31.32
C GLY A 106 13.77 -2.23 -30.30
N LEU A 107 13.82 -3.51 -29.94
CA LEU A 107 14.83 -4.10 -29.07
C LEU A 107 15.81 -4.86 -29.91
N PHE A 108 17.11 -4.59 -29.75
CA PHE A 108 18.22 -5.25 -30.45
C PHE A 108 19.29 -5.65 -29.43
N VAL A 109 19.99 -6.72 -29.74
CA VAL A 109 21.17 -7.14 -28.99
C VAL A 109 22.37 -7.02 -29.94
N GLN A 110 23.38 -6.29 -29.50
CA GLN A 110 24.61 -6.04 -30.25
C GLN A 110 25.83 -6.61 -29.51
N ARG A 111 26.62 -7.42 -30.19
CA ARG A 111 27.87 -7.93 -29.70
C ARG A 111 29.02 -6.95 -30.01
N GLU A 112 30.16 -7.08 -29.33
CA GLU A 112 31.34 -6.23 -29.49
C GLU A 112 31.96 -6.24 -30.89
N ASP A 113 31.76 -7.32 -31.67
CA ASP A 113 32.21 -7.44 -33.05
C ASP A 113 31.27 -6.80 -34.07
N GLY A 114 30.23 -6.09 -33.59
CA GLY A 114 29.25 -5.41 -34.42
C GLY A 114 28.09 -6.26 -34.92
N VAL A 115 28.06 -7.55 -34.60
CA VAL A 115 26.92 -8.43 -34.97
C VAL A 115 25.69 -8.04 -34.16
N VAL A 116 24.57 -7.79 -34.87
CA VAL A 116 23.29 -7.36 -34.28
C VAL A 116 22.23 -8.43 -34.50
N SER A 117 21.38 -8.65 -33.51
CA SER A 117 20.23 -9.56 -33.62
C SER A 117 19.16 -9.04 -34.56
N LYS A 118 18.20 -9.86 -34.91
CA LYS A 118 16.91 -9.36 -35.44
C LYS A 118 16.25 -8.46 -34.39
N GLY A 119 15.53 -7.44 -34.85
CA GLY A 119 14.78 -6.54 -34.00
C GLY A 119 13.51 -7.20 -33.46
N TYR A 120 13.24 -6.98 -32.19
CA TYR A 120 12.01 -7.37 -31.52
C TYR A 120 11.21 -6.13 -31.10
N ARG A 121 9.89 -6.24 -31.07
CA ARG A 121 9.04 -5.19 -30.52
C ARG A 121 8.92 -5.37 -29.01
N PHE A 122 9.34 -4.38 -28.24
CA PHE A 122 9.21 -4.36 -26.79
C PHE A 122 8.31 -3.23 -26.36
N SER A 123 7.38 -3.49 -25.44
CA SER A 123 6.46 -2.48 -24.92
C SER A 123 7.01 -1.91 -23.61
N VAL A 124 7.31 -0.62 -23.59
CA VAL A 124 7.55 0.13 -22.38
C VAL A 124 6.20 0.60 -21.85
N THR A 125 5.84 0.14 -20.63
CA THR A 125 4.57 0.50 -19.98
C THR A 125 4.72 1.75 -19.12
N PRO A 126 3.64 2.51 -18.86
CA PRO A 126 3.68 3.64 -17.94
C PRO A 126 4.06 3.19 -16.53
N ARG A 127 4.85 4.00 -15.82
CA ARG A 127 5.14 3.75 -14.40
C ARG A 127 3.87 3.74 -13.58
N THR A 128 3.73 2.72 -12.74
CA THR A 128 2.63 2.62 -11.78
C THR A 128 2.91 3.53 -10.59
N PRO A 129 1.97 4.42 -10.21
CA PRO A 129 2.15 5.23 -9.01
C PRO A 129 2.08 4.36 -7.76
N VAL A 130 2.82 4.75 -6.73
CA VAL A 130 2.84 4.08 -5.42
C VAL A 130 2.41 5.08 -4.38
N VAL A 131 1.42 4.74 -3.54
CA VAL A 131 1.05 5.51 -2.35
C VAL A 131 1.62 4.77 -1.14
N SER A 132 2.52 5.42 -0.41
CA SER A 132 3.21 4.84 0.75
C SER A 132 2.61 5.27 2.07
N SER A 133 2.18 6.53 2.18
CA SER A 133 1.56 7.06 3.40
C SER A 133 0.65 8.24 3.13
N LEU A 134 -0.28 8.46 4.06
CA LEU A 134 -1.14 9.64 4.17
C LEU A 134 -0.81 10.37 5.48
N THR A 135 -0.71 11.68 5.44
CA THR A 135 -0.47 12.49 6.63
C THR A 135 -1.37 13.73 6.66
N PRO A 136 -2.32 13.81 7.58
CA PRO A 136 -2.73 12.77 8.52
C PRO A 136 -3.44 11.60 7.82
N ASP A 137 -3.38 10.40 8.39
CA ASP A 137 -4.13 9.21 7.96
C ASP A 137 -5.52 9.12 8.60
N LYS A 138 -5.80 10.04 9.51
CA LYS A 138 -7.06 10.18 10.23
C LYS A 138 -7.47 11.65 10.33
N ILE A 139 -8.71 11.97 9.95
CA ILE A 139 -9.30 13.30 10.05
C ILE A 139 -10.61 13.20 10.84
N SER A 140 -10.86 14.13 11.78
CA SER A 140 -12.16 14.23 12.43
C SER A 140 -13.25 14.64 11.42
N ALA A 141 -14.43 14.04 11.52
CA ALA A 141 -15.60 14.47 10.74
C ALA A 141 -15.93 15.95 10.96
N CYS A 142 -15.56 16.48 12.11
CA CYS A 142 -15.75 17.87 12.51
C CYS A 142 -14.64 18.83 12.08
N THR A 143 -13.56 18.34 11.47
CA THR A 143 -12.50 19.23 10.98
C THR A 143 -13.08 20.23 9.97
N PRO A 144 -12.85 21.55 10.17
CA PRO A 144 -13.33 22.56 9.23
C PRO A 144 -12.81 22.34 7.82
N ASN A 145 -13.59 22.73 6.81
CA ASN A 145 -13.21 22.54 5.41
C ASN A 145 -11.82 23.10 5.07
N GLY A 146 -11.40 24.21 5.62
CA GLY A 146 -10.09 24.80 5.37
C GLY A 146 -8.90 24.00 5.92
N GLU A 147 -9.13 23.09 6.85
CA GLU A 147 -8.11 22.32 7.58
C GLU A 147 -8.09 20.82 7.18
N ARG A 148 -8.81 20.45 6.12
CA ARG A 148 -8.94 19.05 5.67
C ARG A 148 -7.92 18.69 4.60
N GLU A 149 -6.71 19.21 4.69
CA GLU A 149 -5.63 18.87 3.78
C GLU A 149 -4.90 17.62 4.25
N VAL A 150 -4.63 16.70 3.31
CA VAL A 150 -3.85 15.48 3.52
C VAL A 150 -2.70 15.46 2.54
N HIS A 151 -1.52 15.22 3.05
CA HIS A 151 -0.31 14.98 2.28
C HIS A 151 -0.22 13.49 1.91
N ILE A 152 0.01 13.20 0.64
CA ILE A 152 0.25 11.86 0.10
C ILE A 152 1.74 11.75 -0.20
N SER A 153 2.41 10.82 0.47
CA SER A 153 3.79 10.43 0.14
C SER A 153 3.79 9.13 -0.63
N GLY A 154 4.70 9.02 -1.59
CA GLY A 154 4.77 7.82 -2.43
C GLY A 154 5.86 7.87 -3.47
N GLY A 155 5.57 7.39 -4.67
CA GLY A 155 6.51 7.39 -5.78
C GLY A 155 5.83 7.30 -7.14
N ASN A 156 6.59 7.64 -8.17
CA ASN A 156 6.15 7.61 -9.57
C ASN A 156 4.95 8.50 -9.88
N PHE A 157 4.69 9.55 -9.09
CA PHE A 157 3.66 10.52 -9.43
C PHE A 157 4.13 11.36 -10.63
N LEU A 158 3.22 11.68 -11.53
CA LEU A 158 3.50 12.46 -12.72
C LEU A 158 2.72 13.77 -12.71
N LYS A 159 3.25 14.78 -13.38
CA LYS A 159 2.48 16.02 -13.61
C LYS A 159 1.18 15.67 -14.36
N GLY A 160 0.04 16.00 -13.76
CA GLY A 160 -1.28 15.62 -14.27
C GLY A 160 -1.86 14.34 -13.64
N SER A 161 -1.18 13.76 -12.65
CA SER A 161 -1.78 12.71 -11.82
C SER A 161 -3.00 13.23 -11.08
N LYS A 162 -4.00 12.37 -10.94
CA LYS A 162 -5.25 12.62 -10.24
C LYS A 162 -5.31 11.76 -8.98
N VAL A 163 -5.99 12.26 -7.96
CA VAL A 163 -6.28 11.46 -6.76
C VAL A 163 -7.74 11.07 -6.77
N LEU A 164 -7.98 9.80 -6.48
CA LEU A 164 -9.30 9.23 -6.34
C LEU A 164 -9.57 8.93 -4.86
N LEU A 165 -10.74 9.32 -4.40
CA LEU A 165 -11.29 8.98 -3.09
C LEU A 165 -12.53 8.14 -3.35
N ASP A 166 -12.52 6.87 -2.92
CA ASP A 166 -13.57 5.88 -3.21
C ASP A 166 -13.91 5.77 -4.71
N GLY A 167 -12.89 5.90 -5.57
CA GLY A 167 -13.04 5.86 -7.01
C GLY A 167 -13.45 7.17 -7.67
N ALA A 168 -13.84 8.20 -6.90
CA ALA A 168 -14.17 9.53 -7.43
C ALA A 168 -12.96 10.47 -7.42
N VAL A 169 -12.73 11.19 -8.52
CA VAL A 169 -11.64 12.16 -8.60
C VAL A 169 -11.93 13.34 -7.69
N ILE A 170 -10.97 13.66 -6.81
CA ILE A 170 -11.04 14.81 -5.91
C ILE A 170 -9.98 15.86 -6.25
N ARG A 171 -10.12 17.05 -5.67
CA ARG A 171 -9.15 18.12 -5.82
C ARG A 171 -7.80 17.73 -5.24
N SER A 172 -6.76 17.79 -6.07
CA SER A 172 -5.39 17.46 -5.67
C SER A 172 -4.40 18.48 -6.24
N ARG A 173 -3.24 18.59 -5.61
CA ARG A 173 -2.12 19.40 -6.03
C ARG A 173 -0.88 18.50 -6.13
N PHE A 174 -0.33 18.42 -7.32
CA PHE A 174 0.96 17.77 -7.56
C PHE A 174 2.10 18.66 -7.06
N GLU A 175 3.02 18.13 -6.30
CA GLU A 175 4.20 18.83 -5.81
C GLU A 175 5.49 18.25 -6.42
N SER A 176 5.66 16.94 -6.34
CA SER A 176 6.81 16.21 -6.88
C SER A 176 6.43 14.79 -7.30
N THR A 177 7.41 14.05 -7.83
CA THR A 177 7.24 12.62 -8.16
C THR A 177 6.96 11.74 -6.93
N GLU A 178 7.11 12.27 -5.73
CA GLU A 178 6.95 11.56 -4.46
C GLU A 178 5.91 12.21 -3.53
N SER A 179 5.36 13.37 -3.92
CA SER A 179 4.53 14.20 -3.05
C SER A 179 3.33 14.80 -3.78
N MET A 180 2.15 14.63 -3.18
CA MET A 180 0.89 15.26 -3.59
C MET A 180 0.10 15.72 -2.37
N TYR A 181 -0.76 16.70 -2.55
CA TYR A 181 -1.72 17.16 -1.54
C TYR A 181 -3.14 17.00 -2.05
N ILE A 182 -4.04 16.65 -1.14
CA ILE A 182 -5.47 16.55 -1.42
C ILE A 182 -6.25 17.33 -0.37
N HIS A 183 -7.38 17.84 -0.80
CA HIS A 183 -8.36 18.43 0.09
C HIS A 183 -9.57 17.52 0.19
N ILE A 184 -9.80 16.97 1.40
CA ILE A 184 -10.88 16.03 1.67
C ILE A 184 -12.21 16.77 1.80
N PRO A 185 -13.21 16.47 0.98
CA PRO A 185 -14.54 17.06 1.11
C PRO A 185 -15.23 16.60 2.39
N GLN A 186 -16.37 17.20 2.74
CA GLN A 186 -17.23 16.67 3.78
C GLN A 186 -17.85 15.36 3.30
N ILE A 187 -17.47 14.27 3.93
CA ILE A 187 -17.92 12.91 3.64
C ILE A 187 -18.29 12.20 4.94
N PRO A 188 -19.11 11.14 4.90
CA PRO A 188 -19.47 10.36 6.07
C PRO A 188 -18.26 9.82 6.84
N GLY A 189 -18.44 9.46 8.10
CA GLY A 189 -17.43 8.77 8.89
C GLY A 189 -17.17 7.36 8.38
N GLY A 190 -15.93 6.89 8.51
CA GLY A 190 -15.53 5.55 8.09
C GLY A 190 -14.16 5.53 7.39
N LEU A 191 -13.83 4.37 6.86
CA LEU A 191 -12.61 4.17 6.05
C LEU A 191 -12.90 4.48 4.58
N HIS A 192 -12.07 5.32 4.00
CA HIS A 192 -12.15 5.75 2.61
C HIS A 192 -10.88 5.34 1.87
N ALA A 193 -11.02 4.86 0.63
CA ALA A 193 -9.91 4.40 -0.19
C ALA A 193 -9.32 5.57 -0.98
N VAL A 194 -8.02 5.85 -0.76
CA VAL A 194 -7.26 6.85 -1.51
C VAL A 194 -6.35 6.14 -2.51
N GLN A 195 -6.43 6.55 -3.78
CA GLN A 195 -5.59 6.05 -4.87
C GLN A 195 -5.06 7.22 -5.70
N VAL A 196 -3.91 7.02 -6.33
CA VAL A 196 -3.36 7.95 -7.33
C VAL A 196 -3.46 7.31 -8.71
N GLN A 197 -3.93 8.07 -9.68
CA GLN A 197 -3.98 7.69 -11.09
C GLN A 197 -3.06 8.59 -11.90
N ASN A 198 -2.06 7.99 -12.56
CA ASN A 198 -1.20 8.70 -13.47
C ASN A 198 -1.87 8.98 -14.83
N PRO A 199 -1.41 9.99 -15.58
CA PRO A 199 -1.73 10.10 -16.98
C PRO A 199 -1.44 8.78 -17.72
N GLY A 200 -2.40 8.30 -18.51
CA GLY A 200 -2.31 6.96 -19.10
C GLY A 200 -3.13 5.89 -18.38
N GLY A 201 -3.69 6.21 -17.19
CA GLY A 201 -4.70 5.38 -16.53
C GLY A 201 -4.17 4.39 -15.50
N THR A 202 -2.85 4.28 -15.31
CA THR A 202 -2.29 3.40 -14.26
C THR A 202 -2.67 3.89 -12.87
N LEU A 203 -3.13 2.95 -12.02
CA LEU A 203 -3.62 3.21 -10.66
C LEU A 203 -2.65 2.62 -9.62
N SER A 204 -2.48 3.34 -8.52
CA SER A 204 -1.81 2.80 -7.33
C SER A 204 -2.69 1.76 -6.62
N SER A 205 -2.08 0.98 -5.72
CA SER A 205 -2.83 0.34 -4.64
C SER A 205 -3.56 1.40 -3.81
N SER A 206 -4.69 1.02 -3.20
CA SER A 206 -5.43 1.90 -2.31
C SER A 206 -4.80 1.94 -0.92
N LEU A 207 -4.79 3.13 -0.31
CA LEU A 207 -4.46 3.32 1.09
C LEU A 207 -5.68 3.90 1.82
N ALA A 208 -5.92 3.43 3.04
CA ALA A 208 -7.10 3.84 3.80
C ALA A 208 -6.88 5.18 4.51
N LEU A 209 -7.83 6.09 4.38
CA LEU A 209 -7.99 7.31 5.16
C LEU A 209 -9.18 7.14 6.10
N LEU A 210 -8.98 7.36 7.40
CA LEU A 210 -10.07 7.30 8.36
C LEU A 210 -10.72 8.69 8.55
N ILE A 211 -12.01 8.79 8.28
CA ILE A 211 -12.82 9.92 8.75
C ILE A 211 -13.45 9.51 10.08
N ASP A 212 -12.88 10.03 11.16
CA ASP A 212 -13.33 9.73 12.52
C ASP A 212 -14.58 10.51 12.87
N SER A 213 -15.69 9.80 12.99
CA SER A 213 -16.99 10.35 13.39
C SER A 213 -17.46 9.85 14.75
N LYS A 214 -16.67 9.02 15.44
CA LYS A 214 -17.04 8.50 16.75
C LYS A 214 -17.14 9.64 17.76
N PRO A 215 -18.29 9.82 18.41
CA PRO A 215 -18.44 10.87 19.42
C PRO A 215 -17.60 10.55 20.66
N GLU A 216 -17.03 11.59 21.24
CA GLU A 216 -16.28 11.53 22.50
C GLU A 216 -16.79 12.62 23.43
N ILE A 217 -17.09 12.29 24.68
CA ILE A 217 -17.39 13.25 25.74
C ILE A 217 -16.06 13.54 26.45
N THR A 218 -15.63 14.79 26.42
CA THR A 218 -14.40 15.26 27.10
C THR A 218 -14.68 15.96 28.42
N GLY A 219 -15.90 16.44 28.61
CA GLY A 219 -16.32 17.12 29.86
C GLY A 219 -17.82 17.31 29.90
N ILE A 220 -18.35 17.41 31.10
CA ILE A 220 -19.71 17.80 31.37
C ILE A 220 -19.67 18.88 32.46
N ILE A 221 -20.27 20.01 32.15
CA ILE A 221 -20.26 21.20 33.02
C ILE A 221 -21.70 21.58 33.31
N GLU A 222 -21.99 21.90 34.56
CA GLU A 222 -23.25 22.52 34.92
C GLU A 222 -23.29 23.96 34.35
N GLY A 223 -24.34 24.25 33.58
CA GLY A 223 -24.58 25.56 32.98
C GLY A 223 -25.53 26.40 33.84
N GLU A 224 -26.38 27.17 33.19
CA GLU A 224 -27.34 28.05 33.87
C GLU A 224 -28.47 27.23 34.53
N ASN A 225 -28.83 27.65 35.75
CA ASN A 225 -29.94 27.11 36.50
C ASN A 225 -31.15 28.04 36.40
N PHE A 226 -32.30 27.45 36.05
CA PHE A 226 -33.58 28.15 35.93
C PHE A 226 -34.55 27.61 36.97
N VAL A 227 -35.71 28.26 37.10
CA VAL A 227 -36.71 27.90 38.12
C VAL A 227 -37.12 26.43 38.06
N ASN A 228 -37.27 25.87 36.86
CA ASN A 228 -37.84 24.52 36.65
C ASN A 228 -36.88 23.55 35.93
N TYR A 229 -35.76 24.02 35.40
CA TYR A 229 -34.80 23.23 34.64
C TYR A 229 -33.39 23.79 34.78
N TYR A 230 -32.41 23.04 34.37
CA TYR A 230 -31.02 23.45 34.31
C TYR A 230 -30.33 22.92 33.05
N ASN A 231 -29.26 23.54 32.67
CA ASN A 231 -28.47 23.15 31.51
C ASN A 231 -27.24 22.35 31.94
N LEU A 232 -27.02 21.23 31.24
CA LEU A 232 -25.74 20.56 31.24
C LEU A 232 -25.06 20.82 29.89
N ILE A 233 -23.85 21.37 29.98
CA ILE A 233 -23.01 21.62 28.82
C ILE A 233 -22.14 20.40 28.63
N ILE A 234 -22.36 19.64 27.54
CA ILE A 234 -21.62 18.48 27.18
C ILE A 234 -20.55 18.95 26.20
N GLU A 235 -19.30 18.89 26.62
CA GLU A 235 -18.14 19.17 25.79
C GLU A 235 -17.60 17.86 25.23
N GLY A 236 -17.15 17.87 23.96
CA GLY A 236 -16.74 16.66 23.28
C GLY A 236 -16.09 16.86 21.96
N ARG A 237 -16.02 15.78 21.20
CA ARG A 237 -15.56 15.74 19.81
C ARG A 237 -16.52 14.93 18.96
N ASN A 238 -16.55 15.24 17.68
CA ASN A 238 -17.37 14.52 16.69
C ASN A 238 -18.87 14.49 17.05
N LEU A 239 -19.37 15.48 17.79
CA LEU A 239 -20.79 15.64 18.06
C LEU A 239 -21.48 16.11 16.78
N GLN A 240 -22.64 15.58 16.46
CA GLN A 240 -23.38 15.91 15.23
C GLN A 240 -24.72 16.59 15.56
N SER A 241 -25.24 17.37 14.64
CA SER A 241 -26.50 18.11 14.83
C SER A 241 -27.70 17.22 15.19
N ASN A 242 -27.67 15.96 14.76
CA ASN A 242 -28.72 14.98 15.03
C ASN A 242 -28.27 13.92 16.06
N SER A 243 -27.21 14.19 16.84
CA SER A 243 -26.79 13.28 17.91
C SER A 243 -27.87 13.15 18.96
N THR A 244 -28.12 11.94 19.40
CA THR A 244 -29.02 11.60 20.50
C THR A 244 -28.22 11.52 21.80
N ILE A 245 -28.74 12.05 22.88
CA ILE A 245 -28.20 11.85 24.23
C ILE A 245 -28.99 10.70 24.87
N VAL A 246 -28.28 9.75 25.44
CA VAL A 246 -28.87 8.63 26.20
C VAL A 246 -28.62 8.88 27.67
N VAL A 247 -29.66 9.07 28.46
CA VAL A 247 -29.62 9.31 29.88
C VAL A 247 -30.32 8.16 30.60
N GLU A 248 -29.62 7.48 31.52
CA GLU A 248 -30.17 6.28 32.20
C GLU A 248 -30.81 5.26 31.23
N GLY A 249 -30.23 5.10 30.03
CA GLY A 249 -30.78 4.23 28.98
C GLY A 249 -31.95 4.81 28.18
N LYS A 250 -32.45 6.00 28.53
CA LYS A 250 -33.53 6.68 27.79
C LYS A 250 -32.92 7.63 26.74
N SER A 251 -33.32 7.46 25.50
CA SER A 251 -32.86 8.30 24.38
C SER A 251 -33.59 9.63 24.35
N MET A 252 -32.81 10.71 24.26
CA MET A 252 -33.27 12.07 24.06
C MET A 252 -32.75 12.57 22.71
N THR A 253 -33.65 12.68 21.74
CA THR A 253 -33.32 13.24 20.42
C THR A 253 -33.22 14.76 20.47
N PRO A 254 -32.40 15.39 19.62
CA PRO A 254 -32.42 16.84 19.43
C PRO A 254 -33.83 17.26 19.11
N ALA A 255 -34.28 18.32 19.74
CA ALA A 255 -35.65 18.78 19.84
C ALA A 255 -36.49 18.38 18.61
N SER A 256 -37.33 17.36 18.75
CA SER A 256 -38.61 17.45 18.10
C SER A 256 -39.15 18.82 18.45
N ALA A 257 -39.55 19.59 17.46
CA ALA A 257 -40.03 20.95 17.67
C ALA A 257 -41.38 20.99 18.48
N ASN A 258 -41.58 20.03 19.37
CA ASN A 258 -42.71 19.98 20.25
C ASN A 258 -42.43 20.92 21.45
N PRO A 259 -43.10 22.09 21.54
CA PRO A 259 -42.94 23.01 22.66
C PRO A 259 -43.29 22.39 24.03
N ALA A 260 -44.01 21.26 24.01
CA ALA A 260 -44.41 20.53 25.22
C ALA A 260 -43.27 19.68 25.82
N ASP A 261 -42.21 19.38 25.05
CA ASP A 261 -41.06 18.65 25.57
C ASP A 261 -40.27 19.55 26.53
N ARG A 262 -40.26 19.16 27.80
CA ARG A 262 -39.59 19.92 28.86
C ARG A 262 -38.08 19.70 28.85
N GLU A 263 -37.61 18.49 28.44
CA GLU A 263 -36.21 18.17 28.25
C GLU A 263 -35.84 18.43 26.79
N LYS A 264 -34.71 19.12 26.55
CA LYS A 264 -34.26 19.51 25.22
C LYS A 264 -32.78 19.22 25.02
N VAL A 265 -32.44 18.76 23.84
CA VAL A 265 -31.07 18.62 23.36
C VAL A 265 -30.83 19.69 22.31
N ILE A 266 -29.89 20.59 22.58
CA ILE A 266 -29.54 21.73 21.72
C ILE A 266 -28.12 21.52 21.20
N TYR A 267 -28.00 21.29 19.91
CA TYR A 267 -26.69 21.24 19.26
C TYR A 267 -26.14 22.64 19.07
N VAL A 268 -24.93 22.89 19.57
CA VAL A 268 -24.23 24.16 19.39
C VAL A 268 -23.21 24.06 18.25
N ASN A 269 -22.33 23.06 18.32
CA ASN A 269 -21.32 22.73 17.30
C ASN A 269 -20.78 21.33 17.58
N CYS A 270 -19.81 20.87 16.74
CA CYS A 270 -19.28 19.53 16.90
C CYS A 270 -18.50 19.27 18.20
N ASN A 271 -18.27 20.28 19.01
CA ASN A 271 -17.58 20.14 20.29
C ASN A 271 -18.50 20.40 21.47
N ARG A 272 -19.76 20.82 21.23
CA ARG A 272 -20.66 21.23 22.30
C ARG A 272 -22.12 20.93 21.99
N ILE A 273 -22.76 20.25 22.93
CA ILE A 273 -24.21 20.07 23.02
C ILE A 273 -24.68 20.58 24.37
N ILE A 274 -25.84 21.24 24.43
CA ILE A 274 -26.48 21.62 25.67
C ILE A 274 -27.66 20.70 25.90
N TYR A 275 -27.70 20.03 27.03
CA TYR A 275 -28.84 19.25 27.48
C TYR A 275 -29.60 20.03 28.56
N GLN A 276 -30.77 20.52 28.18
CA GLN A 276 -31.71 21.12 29.11
C GLN A 276 -32.46 20.02 29.85
N ARG A 277 -32.15 19.83 31.12
CA ARG A 277 -32.74 18.78 31.96
C ARG A 277 -33.87 19.30 32.82
N TYR A 278 -34.90 18.50 32.98
CA TYR A 278 -36.09 18.81 33.78
C TYR A 278 -36.44 17.59 34.66
N PRO A 279 -37.00 17.79 35.89
CA PRO A 279 -37.11 19.06 36.62
C PRO A 279 -35.78 19.45 37.30
N TYR A 280 -35.63 20.72 37.62
CA TYR A 280 -34.57 21.15 38.53
C TYR A 280 -34.91 20.67 39.96
N ASP A 281 -33.94 20.03 40.60
CA ASP A 281 -33.99 19.57 41.97
C ASP A 281 -32.66 19.93 42.63
N SER A 282 -32.69 20.62 43.77
CA SER A 282 -31.46 21.01 44.47
C SER A 282 -30.68 19.86 45.08
N ALA A 283 -31.25 18.63 45.07
CA ALA A 283 -30.57 17.43 45.48
C ALA A 283 -29.73 16.86 44.34
N VAL A 284 -28.43 16.77 44.57
CA VAL A 284 -27.49 16.19 43.58
C VAL A 284 -27.86 14.72 43.35
N LYS A 285 -28.05 14.35 42.09
CA LYS A 285 -28.32 13.00 41.64
C LYS A 285 -27.19 12.52 40.70
N SER A 286 -26.85 11.26 40.81
CA SER A 286 -25.92 10.62 39.92
C SER A 286 -26.67 9.85 38.84
N PHE A 287 -26.31 10.04 37.59
CA PHE A 287 -26.90 9.34 36.43
C PHE A 287 -25.85 9.11 35.34
N THR A 288 -26.16 8.22 34.42
CA THR A 288 -25.29 7.92 33.28
C THR A 288 -25.70 8.74 32.06
N LEU A 289 -24.71 9.17 31.28
CA LEU A 289 -24.91 9.90 30.03
C LEU A 289 -24.02 9.34 28.93
N GLN A 290 -24.56 9.21 27.72
CA GLN A 290 -23.87 8.78 26.52
C GLN A 290 -24.37 9.59 25.33
N VAL A 291 -23.50 9.83 24.35
CA VAL A 291 -23.88 10.44 23.07
C VAL A 291 -23.86 9.37 22.00
N LEU A 292 -24.91 9.32 21.18
CA LEU A 292 -25.08 8.44 20.04
C LEU A 292 -25.22 9.28 18.77
N ASN A 293 -24.32 9.14 17.81
CA ASN A 293 -24.40 9.79 16.52
C ASN A 293 -25.38 9.09 15.58
N PRO A 294 -25.90 9.77 14.54
CA PRO A 294 -26.86 9.18 13.60
C PRO A 294 -26.35 7.95 12.84
N ASN A 295 -25.05 7.80 12.70
CA ASN A 295 -24.40 6.63 12.07
C ASN A 295 -24.32 5.40 13.00
N GLY A 296 -24.87 5.49 14.22
CA GLY A 296 -24.84 4.42 15.21
C GLY A 296 -23.59 4.37 16.11
N GLU A 297 -22.61 5.23 15.88
CA GLU A 297 -21.42 5.31 16.74
C GLU A 297 -21.77 6.00 18.06
N SER A 298 -21.27 5.45 19.16
CA SER A 298 -21.53 5.95 20.51
C SER A 298 -20.27 6.33 21.25
N SER A 299 -20.37 7.33 22.12
CA SER A 299 -19.34 7.66 23.10
C SER A 299 -19.23 6.57 24.18
N SER A 300 -18.19 6.67 25.01
CA SER A 300 -18.22 5.99 26.31
C SER A 300 -19.37 6.51 27.16
N VAL A 301 -19.88 5.67 28.06
CA VAL A 301 -20.85 6.07 29.09
C VAL A 301 -20.10 6.83 30.18
N VAL A 302 -20.59 8.00 30.54
CA VAL A 302 -20.00 8.88 31.57
C VAL A 302 -20.96 8.97 32.74
N GLN A 303 -20.43 8.86 33.97
CA GLN A 303 -21.17 9.13 35.19
C GLN A 303 -21.20 10.64 35.42
N VAL A 304 -22.39 11.20 35.64
CA VAL A 304 -22.61 12.61 35.87
C VAL A 304 -23.27 12.77 37.25
N SER A 305 -22.82 13.75 37.99
CA SER A 305 -23.45 14.16 39.24
C SER A 305 -23.88 15.63 39.11
N ALA A 306 -25.18 15.86 39.10
CA ALA A 306 -25.78 17.19 38.92
C ALA A 306 -27.15 17.29 39.64
N PRO A 307 -27.70 18.49 39.85
CA PRO A 307 -29.01 18.69 40.48
C PRO A 307 -30.15 17.94 39.84
#